data_13a0f407ee0a3e759aa159318b3ec8f7
#
_entry.id   13a0f407ee0a3e759aa159318b3ec8f7
#
_cell.length_a   1.000
_cell.length_b   1.000
_cell.length_c   1.000
_cell.angle_alpha   90.00
_cell.angle_beta   90.00
_cell.angle_gamma   90.00
#
_symmetry.space_group_name_H-M   'P 1'
#
loop_
_entity.id
_entity.type
_entity.pdbx_description
1 polymer ?
#
loop_
_entity_poly.entity_id
_entity_poly.type
_entity_poly.pdbx_seq_one_letter_code
_entity_poly.pdbx_strand_id
1 'polypeptide(L)'
;MAAAAATTPHSLLLQRAASPAAPPRATATATSLRLPARAARISCAAVAAPSPAAAAAADEAERGVYNFAAGPATLPLSVLKRAQAELVDYHGSGMSIMEMSHRGKEFDAAIKKAEADLRALLAVPDTHDVLFLQGGATTQFAAVPLNLCAGPSDPADFVVSGSWSDKAFKEAKKFSAASVAWSGKDGKYTALPPFDAIKQNPEARFLHICSNETIHGVEFKDYPEPRNKSGILVADM
;
A
#
# COMPACT_ATOMS: atom_id res chain seq x y z
N MET A 1 -48.88 2.11 27.96
CA MET A 1 -47.82 2.23 28.97
C MET A 1 -46.67 1.30 28.59
N ALA A 2 -45.59 1.81 28.06
CA ALA A 2 -44.32 1.11 27.91
C ALA A 2 -43.23 2.15 27.95
N ALA A 3 -42.37 2.04 28.97
CA ALA A 3 -41.30 2.98 29.26
C ALA A 3 -40.11 2.74 28.34
N ALA A 4 -39.63 3.77 27.69
CA ALA A 4 -38.38 3.76 26.93
C ALA A 4 -37.22 4.02 27.88
N ALA A 5 -36.29 3.06 27.97
CA ALA A 5 -35.02 3.25 28.67
C ALA A 5 -34.00 3.84 27.69
N ALA A 6 -33.51 5.06 28.01
CA ALA A 6 -32.41 5.70 27.29
C ALA A 6 -31.09 5.14 27.80
N THR A 7 -30.28 4.57 26.89
CA THR A 7 -28.88 4.19 27.13
C THR A 7 -27.95 5.29 26.65
N THR A 8 -27.23 5.88 27.58
CA THR A 8 -26.14 6.85 27.36
C THR A 8 -24.90 6.19 26.75
N PRO A 9 -24.19 6.83 25.81
CA PRO A 9 -22.94 6.29 25.30
C PRO A 9 -21.79 6.54 26.28
N HIS A 10 -21.05 5.48 26.60
CA HIS A 10 -19.81 5.56 27.38
C HIS A 10 -18.68 6.12 26.50
N SER A 11 -18.19 7.29 26.88
CA SER A 11 -16.93 7.86 26.38
C SER A 11 -15.76 7.04 26.93
N LEU A 12 -15.05 6.34 26.05
CA LEU A 12 -13.75 5.74 26.33
C LEU A 12 -12.66 6.82 26.25
N LEU A 13 -12.26 7.33 27.41
CA LEU A 13 -11.06 8.14 27.57
C LEU A 13 -9.83 7.23 27.50
N LEU A 14 -9.08 7.32 26.41
CA LEU A 14 -7.74 6.74 26.30
C LEU A 14 -6.75 7.58 27.12
N GLN A 15 -6.36 7.08 28.28
CA GLN A 15 -5.25 7.64 29.07
C GLN A 15 -3.93 7.31 28.39
N ARG A 16 -3.21 8.37 27.99
CA ARG A 16 -1.83 8.31 27.51
C ARG A 16 -0.92 7.92 28.69
N ALA A 17 -0.30 6.74 28.64
CA ALA A 17 0.77 6.36 29.56
C ALA A 17 2.06 7.11 29.22
N ALA A 18 2.67 7.73 30.22
CA ALA A 18 3.93 8.43 30.12
C ALA A 18 5.10 7.44 29.96
N SER A 19 5.99 7.72 29.01
CA SER A 19 7.22 6.97 28.79
C SER A 19 8.20 7.13 29.96
N PRO A 20 8.90 6.08 30.39
CA PRO A 20 9.96 6.19 31.39
C PRO A 20 11.25 6.78 30.79
N ALA A 21 11.94 7.59 31.62
CA ALA A 21 13.17 8.29 31.29
C ALA A 21 14.33 7.32 31.00
N ALA A 22 15.17 7.72 30.04
CA ALA A 22 16.40 7.00 29.67
C ALA A 22 17.46 7.00 30.76
N PRO A 23 18.26 5.90 30.95
CA PRO A 23 19.36 5.85 31.86
C PRO A 23 20.60 6.60 31.36
N PRO A 24 21.51 7.05 32.24
CA PRO A 24 22.66 7.86 31.88
C PRO A 24 23.74 7.07 31.11
N ARG A 25 24.31 7.77 30.13
CA ARG A 25 25.34 7.28 29.22
C ARG A 25 26.67 7.06 29.98
N ALA A 26 27.12 5.80 30.02
CA ALA A 26 28.45 5.46 30.51
C ALA A 26 29.52 5.81 29.47
N THR A 27 30.51 6.57 29.87
CA THR A 27 31.72 6.86 29.10
C THR A 27 32.67 5.67 29.12
N ALA A 28 32.80 4.97 28.00
CA ALA A 28 33.81 3.91 27.84
C ALA A 28 35.09 4.50 27.29
N THR A 29 36.17 4.36 28.06
CA THR A 29 37.54 4.68 27.70
C THR A 29 38.05 3.65 26.68
N ALA A 30 38.43 4.09 25.50
CA ALA A 30 38.95 3.24 24.44
C ALA A 30 40.42 2.88 24.71
N THR A 31 40.67 1.62 25.04
CA THR A 31 42.03 1.06 25.06
C THR A 31 42.32 0.43 23.70
N SER A 32 43.25 1.01 22.95
CA SER A 32 43.67 0.51 21.64
C SER A 32 44.54 -0.73 21.75
N LEU A 33 44.01 -1.89 21.39
CA LEU A 33 44.80 -3.11 21.15
C LEU A 33 45.24 -3.15 19.69
N ARG A 34 46.54 -2.95 19.45
CA ARG A 34 47.18 -3.17 18.14
C ARG A 34 47.31 -4.68 17.89
N LEU A 35 46.57 -5.21 16.90
CA LEU A 35 46.79 -6.53 16.34
C LEU A 35 47.75 -6.47 15.15
N PRO A 36 48.68 -7.43 14.98
CA PRO A 36 49.63 -7.45 13.89
C PRO A 36 48.95 -7.74 12.55
N ALA A 37 49.25 -6.91 11.54
CA ALA A 37 48.78 -7.09 10.19
C ALA A 37 49.44 -8.32 9.54
N ARG A 38 48.67 -9.37 9.31
CA ARG A 38 48.97 -10.39 8.31
C ARG A 38 47.79 -10.51 7.36
N ALA A 39 47.87 -9.78 6.27
CA ALA A 39 46.90 -9.80 5.22
C ALA A 39 46.98 -11.13 4.45
N ALA A 40 46.12 -12.07 4.76
CA ALA A 40 45.76 -13.13 3.83
C ALA A 40 44.68 -12.55 2.91
N ARG A 41 45.01 -12.25 1.67
CA ARG A 41 44.02 -11.92 0.62
C ARG A 41 43.23 -13.18 0.29
N ILE A 42 42.08 -13.38 0.93
CA ILE A 42 41.06 -14.31 0.44
C ILE A 42 40.38 -13.59 -0.72
N SER A 43 40.79 -13.91 -1.95
CA SER A 43 40.09 -13.52 -3.16
C SER A 43 38.83 -14.39 -3.25
N CYS A 44 37.75 -13.98 -2.60
CA CYS A 44 36.41 -14.41 -2.99
C CYS A 44 36.10 -13.70 -4.30
N ALA A 45 36.22 -14.42 -5.43
CA ALA A 45 35.58 -14.02 -6.66
C ALA A 45 34.07 -13.98 -6.34
N ALA A 46 33.55 -12.79 -6.08
CA ALA A 46 32.13 -12.58 -5.98
C ALA A 46 31.55 -12.88 -7.37
N VAL A 47 30.93 -14.04 -7.53
CA VAL A 47 30.07 -14.30 -8.68
C VAL A 47 28.99 -13.21 -8.60
N ALA A 48 29.08 -12.22 -9.48
CA ALA A 48 28.09 -11.15 -9.52
C ALA A 48 26.71 -11.79 -9.70
N ALA A 49 25.81 -11.52 -8.78
CA ALA A 49 24.43 -11.95 -8.93
C ALA A 49 23.92 -11.41 -10.30
N PRO A 50 23.16 -12.21 -11.07
CA PRO A 50 22.62 -11.75 -12.33
C PRO A 50 21.79 -10.49 -12.10
N SER A 51 21.83 -9.55 -13.06
CA SER A 51 20.99 -8.37 -12.98
C SER A 51 19.51 -8.77 -12.90
N PRO A 52 18.63 -7.97 -12.29
CA PRO A 52 17.20 -8.28 -12.23
C PRO A 52 16.59 -8.59 -13.61
N ALA A 53 17.04 -7.91 -14.64
CA ALA A 53 16.62 -8.16 -16.02
C ALA A 53 17.10 -9.51 -16.55
N ALA A 54 18.33 -9.92 -16.24
CA ALA A 54 18.85 -11.23 -16.64
C ALA A 54 18.17 -12.38 -15.89
N ALA A 55 17.85 -12.18 -14.61
CA ALA A 55 17.07 -13.14 -13.83
C ALA A 55 15.64 -13.29 -14.37
N ALA A 56 14.97 -12.19 -14.69
CA ALA A 56 13.64 -12.21 -15.28
C ALA A 56 13.61 -12.91 -16.64
N ALA A 57 14.59 -12.64 -17.50
CA ALA A 57 14.71 -13.31 -18.79
C ALA A 57 14.96 -14.82 -18.66
N ALA A 58 15.75 -15.25 -17.67
CA ALA A 58 15.96 -16.66 -17.38
C ALA A 58 14.69 -17.34 -16.86
N ASP A 59 13.95 -16.69 -16.00
CA ASP A 59 12.66 -17.16 -15.48
C ASP A 59 11.63 -17.34 -16.60
N GLU A 60 11.54 -16.40 -17.53
CA GLU A 60 10.61 -16.47 -18.65
C GLU A 60 10.99 -17.55 -19.66
N ALA A 61 12.30 -17.72 -19.96
CA ALA A 61 12.78 -18.80 -20.80
C ALA A 61 12.43 -20.19 -20.22
N GLU A 62 12.51 -20.37 -18.89
CA GLU A 62 12.10 -21.60 -18.23
C GLU A 62 10.58 -21.84 -18.33
N ARG A 63 9.77 -20.77 -18.30
CA ARG A 63 8.30 -20.86 -18.40
C ARG A 63 7.79 -21.01 -19.83
N GLY A 64 8.58 -20.69 -20.84
CA GLY A 64 8.23 -20.78 -22.25
C GLY A 64 7.15 -19.79 -22.72
N VAL A 65 6.74 -18.83 -21.88
CA VAL A 65 5.74 -17.80 -22.18
C VAL A 65 6.19 -16.45 -21.64
N TYR A 66 6.12 -15.43 -22.48
CA TYR A 66 6.32 -14.03 -22.10
C TYR A 66 4.98 -13.39 -21.81
N ASN A 67 4.74 -13.05 -20.55
CA ASN A 67 3.50 -12.43 -20.10
C ASN A 67 3.71 -10.93 -19.84
N PHE A 68 3.14 -10.08 -20.69
CA PHE A 68 3.17 -8.62 -20.59
C PHE A 68 1.84 -8.04 -20.12
N ALA A 69 0.99 -8.83 -19.45
CA ALA A 69 -0.26 -8.32 -18.90
C ALA A 69 -0.02 -7.25 -17.84
N ALA A 70 -0.86 -6.22 -17.83
CA ALA A 70 -0.79 -5.11 -16.88
C ALA A 70 -1.16 -5.51 -15.45
N GLY A 71 -2.02 -6.54 -15.33
CA GLY A 71 -2.46 -7.12 -14.05
C GLY A 71 -3.74 -7.96 -14.22
N PRO A 72 -3.76 -9.18 -13.65
CA PRO A 72 -2.67 -9.92 -13.01
C PRO A 72 -1.46 -10.08 -13.92
N ALA A 73 -0.25 -9.95 -13.35
CA ALA A 73 1.01 -9.87 -14.09
C ALA A 73 1.94 -11.05 -13.79
N THR A 74 3.06 -11.12 -14.50
CA THR A 74 4.13 -12.08 -14.25
C THR A 74 4.69 -11.92 -12.84
N LEU A 75 4.79 -13.03 -12.11
CA LEU A 75 5.55 -13.12 -10.86
C LEU A 75 6.92 -13.75 -11.15
N PRO A 76 7.99 -13.35 -10.45
CA PRO A 76 9.29 -14.00 -10.57
C PRO A 76 9.17 -15.49 -10.25
N LEU A 77 9.84 -16.34 -11.08
CA LEU A 77 9.75 -17.80 -10.90
C LEU A 77 10.32 -18.25 -9.54
N SER A 78 11.35 -17.59 -9.05
CA SER A 78 11.91 -17.82 -7.71
C SER A 78 10.86 -17.64 -6.59
N VAL A 79 9.99 -16.63 -6.70
CA VAL A 79 8.88 -16.40 -5.76
C VAL A 79 7.85 -17.52 -5.86
N LEU A 80 7.49 -17.94 -7.08
CA LEU A 80 6.54 -19.04 -7.29
C LEU A 80 7.07 -20.38 -6.75
N LYS A 81 8.35 -20.70 -7.01
CA LYS A 81 9.01 -21.90 -6.47
C LYS A 81 9.06 -21.90 -4.95
N ARG A 82 9.31 -20.74 -4.34
CA ARG A 82 9.28 -20.59 -2.90
C ARG A 82 7.86 -20.78 -2.35
N ALA A 83 6.86 -20.15 -2.94
CA ALA A 83 5.47 -20.31 -2.53
C ALA A 83 5.02 -21.78 -2.67
N GLN A 84 5.45 -22.49 -3.75
CA GLN A 84 5.18 -23.91 -3.93
C GLN A 84 5.82 -24.76 -2.84
N ALA A 85 7.08 -24.50 -2.46
CA ALA A 85 7.77 -25.24 -1.43
C ALA A 85 7.12 -25.06 -0.04
N GLU A 86 6.60 -23.86 0.24
CA GLU A 86 5.96 -23.50 1.51
C GLU A 86 4.45 -23.82 1.54
N LEU A 87 3.87 -24.31 0.42
CA LEU A 87 2.42 -24.49 0.28
C LEU A 87 1.85 -25.56 1.21
N VAL A 88 2.60 -26.62 1.47
CA VAL A 88 2.18 -27.76 2.30
C VAL A 88 2.70 -27.62 3.71
N ASP A 89 3.88 -27.06 3.87
CA ASP A 89 4.54 -26.92 5.17
C ASP A 89 5.24 -25.56 5.27
N TYR A 90 4.52 -24.59 5.86
CA TYR A 90 5.05 -23.26 6.05
C TYR A 90 6.07 -23.25 7.20
N HIS A 91 7.34 -23.07 6.87
CA HIS A 91 8.46 -22.96 7.81
C HIS A 91 8.58 -24.11 8.82
N GLY A 92 8.23 -25.35 8.43
CA GLY A 92 8.33 -26.53 9.31
C GLY A 92 7.20 -26.63 10.33
N SER A 93 6.11 -25.91 10.15
CA SER A 93 4.93 -25.93 11.04
C SER A 93 4.05 -27.15 10.86
N GLY A 94 4.25 -27.92 9.76
CA GLY A 94 3.38 -29.04 9.37
C GLY A 94 2.03 -28.61 8.80
N MET A 95 1.85 -27.30 8.52
CA MET A 95 0.61 -26.74 7.97
C MET A 95 0.92 -25.72 6.89
N SER A 96 0.01 -25.58 5.91
CA SER A 96 0.00 -24.45 4.99
C SER A 96 -0.32 -23.13 5.71
N ILE A 97 0.25 -22.03 5.27
CA ILE A 97 -0.18 -20.71 5.75
C ILE A 97 -1.67 -20.44 5.51
N MET A 98 -2.27 -21.09 4.48
CA MET A 98 -3.70 -20.99 4.18
C MET A 98 -4.60 -21.71 5.19
N GLU A 99 -4.05 -22.65 5.99
CA GLU A 99 -4.74 -23.40 7.03
C GLU A 99 -4.60 -22.74 8.40
N MET A 100 -3.70 -21.76 8.54
CA MET A 100 -3.41 -21.09 9.80
C MET A 100 -4.48 -20.06 10.15
N SER A 101 -4.83 -20.02 11.44
CA SER A 101 -5.65 -18.92 11.96
C SER A 101 -4.88 -17.60 11.89
N HIS A 102 -5.55 -16.54 11.43
CA HIS A 102 -4.98 -15.17 11.45
C HIS A 102 -4.64 -14.67 12.88
N ARG A 103 -5.08 -15.38 13.92
CA ARG A 103 -4.72 -15.12 15.32
C ARG A 103 -3.55 -16.00 15.81
N GLY A 104 -3.06 -16.92 14.99
CA GLY A 104 -1.95 -17.79 15.29
C GLY A 104 -0.61 -17.04 15.25
N LYS A 105 0.35 -17.47 16.04
CA LYS A 105 1.68 -16.83 16.16
C LYS A 105 2.45 -16.85 14.83
N GLU A 106 2.34 -17.94 14.10
CA GLU A 106 3.01 -18.14 12.81
C GLU A 106 2.47 -17.16 11.76
N PHE A 107 1.15 -17.01 11.70
CA PHE A 107 0.52 -16.03 10.81
C PHE A 107 0.83 -14.58 11.23
N ASP A 108 0.78 -14.28 12.52
CA ASP A 108 1.15 -12.95 13.06
C ASP A 108 2.59 -12.59 12.70
N ALA A 109 3.52 -13.55 12.80
CA ALA A 109 4.90 -13.34 12.38
C ALA A 109 5.02 -13.10 10.87
N ALA A 110 4.25 -13.82 10.05
CA ALA A 110 4.25 -13.67 8.59
C ALA A 110 3.73 -12.29 8.17
N ILE A 111 2.58 -11.84 8.73
CA ILE A 111 1.99 -10.55 8.36
C ILE A 111 2.85 -9.37 8.83
N LYS A 112 3.43 -9.45 10.03
CA LYS A 112 4.37 -8.43 10.53
C LYS A 112 5.63 -8.33 9.69
N LYS A 113 6.14 -9.50 9.24
CA LYS A 113 7.28 -9.50 8.32
C LYS A 113 6.91 -8.89 6.97
N ALA A 114 5.74 -9.20 6.41
CA ALA A 114 5.27 -8.61 5.16
C ALA A 114 5.15 -7.08 5.26
N GLU A 115 4.63 -6.56 6.38
CA GLU A 115 4.59 -5.12 6.63
C GLU A 115 6.00 -4.51 6.72
N ALA A 116 6.91 -5.13 7.47
CA ALA A 116 8.28 -4.64 7.62
C ALA A 116 9.02 -4.64 6.27
N ASP A 117 8.86 -5.69 5.47
CA ASP A 117 9.47 -5.78 4.13
C ASP A 117 8.90 -4.70 3.19
N LEU A 118 7.59 -4.46 3.22
CA LEU A 118 6.94 -3.41 2.41
C LEU A 118 7.41 -2.01 2.83
N ARG A 119 7.48 -1.74 4.14
CA ARG A 119 8.00 -0.48 4.67
C ARG A 119 9.45 -0.23 4.23
N ALA A 120 10.28 -1.25 4.31
CA ALA A 120 11.67 -1.15 3.88
C ALA A 120 11.80 -0.94 2.36
N LEU A 121 11.02 -1.68 1.56
CA LEU A 121 11.06 -1.62 0.10
C LEU A 121 10.61 -0.25 -0.45
N LEU A 122 9.52 0.30 0.10
CA LEU A 122 8.91 1.54 -0.34
C LEU A 122 9.36 2.76 0.47
N ALA A 123 10.27 2.60 1.44
CA ALA A 123 10.69 3.63 2.37
C ALA A 123 9.49 4.33 3.05
N VAL A 124 8.49 3.54 3.48
CA VAL A 124 7.27 4.07 4.11
C VAL A 124 7.63 4.72 5.44
N PRO A 125 7.37 6.03 5.63
CA PRO A 125 7.69 6.72 6.87
C PRO A 125 6.78 6.29 8.03
N ASP A 126 7.24 6.48 9.27
CA ASP A 126 6.48 6.12 10.50
C ASP A 126 5.17 6.91 10.67
N THR A 127 5.00 7.97 9.89
CA THR A 127 3.75 8.77 9.86
C THR A 127 2.62 8.10 9.08
N HIS A 128 2.90 6.98 8.41
CA HIS A 128 1.93 6.26 7.58
C HIS A 128 1.67 4.88 8.14
N ASP A 129 0.40 4.49 8.17
CA ASP A 129 -0.01 3.13 8.48
C ASP A 129 -0.03 2.25 7.24
N VAL A 130 0.36 0.99 7.38
CA VAL A 130 0.22 -0.04 6.36
C VAL A 130 -0.90 -0.98 6.80
N LEU A 131 -1.91 -1.14 5.95
CA LEU A 131 -3.09 -1.94 6.23
C LEU A 131 -3.27 -3.02 5.15
N PHE A 132 -3.43 -4.28 5.58
CA PHE A 132 -3.81 -5.39 4.71
C PHE A 132 -5.31 -5.64 4.82
N LEU A 133 -6.08 -5.23 3.81
CA LEU A 133 -7.53 -5.27 3.83
C LEU A 133 -8.08 -6.25 2.80
N GLN A 134 -9.25 -6.83 3.10
CA GLN A 134 -9.97 -7.71 2.20
C GLN A 134 -10.84 -6.92 1.21
N GLY A 135 -11.33 -7.61 0.17
CA GLY A 135 -12.35 -7.12 -0.74
C GLY A 135 -11.82 -6.48 -2.02
N GLY A 136 -10.50 -6.41 -2.18
CA GLY A 136 -9.86 -5.83 -3.37
C GLY A 136 -10.22 -4.36 -3.60
N ALA A 137 -9.87 -3.83 -4.78
CA ALA A 137 -10.08 -2.43 -5.13
C ALA A 137 -11.56 -2.00 -5.06
N THR A 138 -12.50 -2.85 -5.47
CA THR A 138 -13.92 -2.49 -5.46
C THR A 138 -14.44 -2.17 -4.06
N THR A 139 -14.03 -2.96 -3.05
CA THR A 139 -14.40 -2.66 -1.65
C THR A 139 -13.69 -1.41 -1.15
N GLN A 140 -12.44 -1.16 -1.57
CA GLN A 140 -11.74 0.06 -1.20
C GLN A 140 -12.39 1.31 -1.81
N PHE A 141 -12.92 1.25 -3.03
CA PHE A 141 -13.69 2.35 -3.62
C PHE A 141 -14.93 2.73 -2.78
N ALA A 142 -15.55 1.75 -2.12
CA ALA A 142 -16.62 2.01 -1.16
C ALA A 142 -16.08 2.47 0.20
N ALA A 143 -15.01 1.87 0.69
CA ALA A 143 -14.43 2.16 2.00
C ALA A 143 -13.93 3.60 2.13
N VAL A 144 -13.36 4.17 1.07
CA VAL A 144 -12.87 5.56 1.06
C VAL A 144 -13.98 6.55 1.44
N PRO A 145 -15.08 6.67 0.71
CA PRO A 145 -16.14 7.61 1.10
C PRO A 145 -16.81 7.25 2.42
N LEU A 146 -16.93 5.97 2.78
CA LEU A 146 -17.50 5.54 4.06
C LEU A 146 -16.65 5.97 5.27
N ASN A 147 -15.33 6.16 5.09
CA ASN A 147 -14.44 6.61 6.15
C ASN A 147 -14.18 8.12 6.13
N LEU A 148 -14.16 8.76 4.96
CA LEU A 148 -13.78 10.16 4.82
C LEU A 148 -14.97 11.12 4.75
N CYS A 149 -16.18 10.63 4.47
CA CYS A 149 -17.40 11.42 4.43
C CYS A 149 -18.27 11.11 5.66
N ALA A 150 -18.87 12.14 6.25
CA ALA A 150 -19.82 11.97 7.36
C ALA A 150 -21.21 11.47 6.88
N GLY A 151 -21.50 11.62 5.59
CA GLY A 151 -22.76 11.18 5.00
C GLY A 151 -22.84 11.41 3.48
N PRO A 152 -23.96 10.98 2.87
CA PRO A 152 -24.11 11.01 1.41
C PRO A 152 -24.17 12.41 0.80
N SER A 153 -24.34 13.47 1.59
CA SER A 153 -24.30 14.87 1.14
C SER A 153 -22.90 15.47 1.11
N ASP A 154 -21.90 14.82 1.71
CA ASP A 154 -20.54 15.35 1.74
C ASP A 154 -19.91 15.30 0.33
N PRO A 155 -19.33 16.40 -0.13
CA PRO A 155 -18.75 16.47 -1.46
C PRO A 155 -17.40 15.72 -1.50
N ALA A 156 -17.18 15.04 -2.62
CA ALA A 156 -15.92 14.35 -2.94
C ALA A 156 -15.62 14.52 -4.42
N ASP A 157 -14.37 14.83 -4.76
CA ASP A 157 -13.96 15.12 -6.13
C ASP A 157 -13.18 13.98 -6.76
N PHE A 158 -13.44 13.72 -8.03
CA PHE A 158 -12.81 12.66 -8.79
C PHE A 158 -12.18 13.18 -10.09
N VAL A 159 -10.92 12.82 -10.32
CA VAL A 159 -10.29 12.94 -11.63
C VAL A 159 -10.50 11.64 -12.39
N VAL A 160 -11.38 11.65 -13.38
CA VAL A 160 -11.73 10.45 -14.16
C VAL A 160 -10.81 10.38 -15.38
N SER A 161 -9.64 9.78 -15.19
CA SER A 161 -8.58 9.64 -16.19
C SER A 161 -8.63 8.32 -16.97
N GLY A 162 -9.49 7.38 -16.55
CA GLY A 162 -9.67 6.10 -17.23
C GLY A 162 -10.78 5.25 -16.64
N SER A 163 -10.69 3.95 -16.86
CA SER A 163 -11.73 2.99 -16.43
C SER A 163 -11.71 2.75 -14.92
N TRP A 164 -10.55 2.80 -14.28
CA TRP A 164 -10.45 2.54 -12.85
C TRP A 164 -11.00 3.71 -12.04
N SER A 165 -10.60 4.93 -12.36
CA SER A 165 -11.16 6.14 -11.75
C SER A 165 -12.66 6.32 -12.02
N ASP A 166 -13.18 5.90 -13.19
CA ASP A 166 -14.62 5.90 -13.48
C ASP A 166 -15.38 4.90 -12.59
N LYS A 167 -14.80 3.71 -12.35
CA LYS A 167 -15.38 2.72 -11.41
C LYS A 167 -15.37 3.25 -9.98
N ALA A 168 -14.26 3.85 -9.53
CA ALA A 168 -14.16 4.46 -8.21
C ALA A 168 -15.21 5.55 -8.01
N PHE A 169 -15.35 6.45 -8.99
CA PHE A 169 -16.40 7.50 -8.98
C PHE A 169 -17.81 6.93 -8.88
N LYS A 170 -18.13 5.92 -9.70
CA LYS A 170 -19.45 5.27 -9.69
C LYS A 170 -19.77 4.61 -8.37
N GLU A 171 -18.78 3.99 -7.73
CA GLU A 171 -18.96 3.38 -6.44
C GLU A 171 -19.16 4.42 -5.34
N ALA A 172 -18.33 5.47 -5.33
CA ALA A 172 -18.38 6.54 -4.33
C ALA A 172 -19.71 7.32 -4.35
N LYS A 173 -20.37 7.44 -5.51
CA LYS A 173 -21.70 8.07 -5.64
C LYS A 173 -22.78 7.41 -4.80
N LYS A 174 -22.60 6.19 -4.35
CA LYS A 174 -23.55 5.49 -3.47
C LYS A 174 -23.47 5.98 -2.03
N PHE A 175 -22.36 6.62 -1.65
CA PHE A 175 -22.02 6.95 -0.27
C PHE A 175 -21.70 8.43 -0.01
N SER A 176 -21.51 9.22 -1.09
CA SER A 176 -21.14 10.63 -1.01
C SER A 176 -21.72 11.44 -2.16
N ALA A 177 -21.72 12.77 -2.05
CA ALA A 177 -22.00 13.68 -3.16
C ALA A 177 -20.78 13.77 -4.09
N ALA A 178 -20.38 12.63 -4.66
CA ALA A 178 -19.25 12.55 -5.55
C ALA A 178 -19.48 13.33 -6.84
N SER A 179 -18.47 14.12 -7.24
CA SER A 179 -18.48 14.90 -8.47
C SER A 179 -17.23 14.65 -9.31
N VAL A 180 -17.35 14.90 -10.63
CA VAL A 180 -16.22 14.77 -11.55
C VAL A 180 -15.53 16.12 -11.67
N ALA A 181 -14.36 16.26 -11.07
CA ALA A 181 -13.54 17.45 -11.13
C ALA A 181 -12.85 17.62 -12.50
N TRP A 182 -12.57 16.51 -13.16
CA TRP A 182 -12.09 16.45 -14.54
C TRP A 182 -12.35 15.07 -15.14
N SER A 183 -12.57 15.02 -16.47
CA SER A 183 -12.78 13.77 -17.19
C SER A 183 -12.02 13.75 -18.51
N GLY A 184 -11.24 12.67 -18.72
CA GLY A 184 -10.57 12.36 -19.99
C GLY A 184 -11.42 11.61 -21.00
N LYS A 185 -12.71 11.39 -20.72
CA LYS A 185 -13.59 10.52 -21.51
C LYS A 185 -13.71 10.96 -22.96
N ASP A 186 -13.87 12.26 -23.22
CA ASP A 186 -14.01 12.81 -24.57
C ASP A 186 -12.75 12.61 -25.40
N GLY A 187 -11.57 12.62 -24.76
CA GLY A 187 -10.27 12.30 -25.33
C GLY A 187 -9.95 10.80 -25.33
N LYS A 188 -10.92 9.91 -25.05
CA LYS A 188 -10.73 8.43 -24.95
C LYS A 188 -9.65 8.04 -23.96
N TYR A 189 -9.46 8.83 -22.90
CA TYR A 189 -8.48 8.60 -21.83
C TYR A 189 -7.04 8.50 -22.33
N THR A 190 -6.63 9.37 -23.26
CA THR A 190 -5.28 9.36 -23.85
C THR A 190 -4.33 10.37 -23.19
N ALA A 191 -4.82 11.17 -22.25
CA ALA A 191 -4.03 12.20 -21.58
C ALA A 191 -4.52 12.44 -20.15
N LEU A 192 -3.66 13.04 -19.33
CA LEU A 192 -3.98 13.57 -18.00
C LEU A 192 -4.35 15.06 -18.07
N PRO A 193 -5.10 15.58 -17.08
CA PRO A 193 -5.34 17.01 -16.99
C PRO A 193 -4.07 17.76 -16.61
N PRO A 194 -3.87 18.99 -17.12
CA PRO A 194 -3.08 19.97 -16.38
C PRO A 194 -3.77 20.25 -15.04
N PHE A 195 -3.01 20.47 -13.96
CA PHE A 195 -3.59 20.52 -12.60
C PHE A 195 -4.55 21.70 -12.40
N ASP A 196 -4.34 22.81 -13.11
CA ASP A 196 -5.22 23.98 -13.13
C ASP A 196 -6.57 23.75 -13.83
N ALA A 197 -6.65 22.73 -14.70
CA ALA A 197 -7.89 22.31 -15.32
C ALA A 197 -8.79 21.43 -14.42
N ILE A 198 -8.29 20.96 -13.28
CA ILE A 198 -9.05 20.17 -12.31
C ILE A 198 -9.96 21.11 -11.52
N LYS A 199 -11.26 21.06 -11.79
CA LYS A 199 -12.28 21.92 -11.16
C LYS A 199 -12.71 21.36 -9.82
N GLN A 200 -11.88 21.55 -8.80
CA GLN A 200 -12.14 21.04 -7.47
C GLN A 200 -13.17 21.88 -6.71
N ASN A 201 -14.03 21.20 -5.94
CA ASN A 201 -14.90 21.82 -4.95
C ASN A 201 -14.07 22.18 -3.70
N PRO A 202 -14.11 23.45 -3.21
CA PRO A 202 -13.37 23.85 -2.03
C PRO A 202 -13.82 23.17 -0.72
N GLU A 203 -15.00 22.55 -0.72
CA GLU A 203 -15.54 21.81 0.42
C GLU A 203 -15.35 20.30 0.30
N ALA A 204 -14.75 19.81 -0.79
CA ALA A 204 -14.55 18.37 -0.99
C ALA A 204 -13.72 17.74 0.14
N ARG A 205 -14.21 16.63 0.68
CA ARG A 205 -13.52 15.87 1.73
C ARG A 205 -12.24 15.24 1.24
N PHE A 206 -12.22 14.84 -0.01
CA PHE A 206 -11.05 14.30 -0.67
C PHE A 206 -11.07 14.55 -2.18
N LEU A 207 -9.88 14.51 -2.77
CA LEU A 207 -9.67 14.43 -4.20
C LEU A 207 -9.17 13.02 -4.54
N HIS A 208 -9.91 12.30 -5.37
CA HIS A 208 -9.52 10.96 -5.83
C HIS A 208 -8.87 11.02 -7.20
N ILE A 209 -7.74 10.33 -7.35
CA ILE A 209 -7.08 10.06 -8.61
C ILE A 209 -6.82 8.55 -8.75
N CYS A 210 -6.70 8.05 -9.98
CA CYS A 210 -6.02 6.79 -10.26
C CYS A 210 -4.63 7.14 -10.79
N SER A 211 -3.60 6.80 -10.04
CA SER A 211 -2.22 7.21 -10.38
C SER A 211 -1.72 6.54 -11.65
N ASN A 212 -2.21 5.32 -11.92
CA ASN A 212 -1.89 4.55 -13.12
C ASN A 212 -3.14 3.83 -13.66
N GLU A 213 -3.70 4.37 -14.73
CA GLU A 213 -4.79 3.74 -15.47
C GLU A 213 -4.23 2.64 -16.38
N THR A 214 -4.01 1.47 -15.82
CA THR A 214 -3.31 0.35 -16.46
C THR A 214 -3.95 -0.14 -17.77
N ILE A 215 -5.27 0.05 -17.95
CA ILE A 215 -5.98 -0.29 -19.20
C ILE A 215 -5.64 0.72 -20.32
N HIS A 216 -5.54 2.01 -19.97
CA HIS A 216 -5.36 3.11 -20.92
C HIS A 216 -3.90 3.52 -21.09
N GLY A 217 -3.01 3.04 -20.21
CA GLY A 217 -1.59 3.38 -20.24
C GLY A 217 -1.30 4.84 -19.88
N VAL A 218 -2.14 5.45 -19.02
CA VAL A 218 -2.01 6.83 -18.57
C VAL A 218 -1.58 6.85 -17.11
N GLU A 219 -0.50 7.53 -16.79
CA GLU A 219 0.13 7.53 -15.47
C GLU A 219 0.52 8.94 -15.02
N PHE A 220 0.12 9.30 -13.80
CA PHE A 220 0.57 10.53 -13.14
C PHE A 220 2.05 10.42 -12.76
N LYS A 221 2.85 11.43 -13.11
CA LYS A 221 4.26 11.56 -12.66
C LYS A 221 4.38 12.49 -11.46
N ASP A 222 3.48 13.47 -11.38
CA ASP A 222 3.32 14.39 -10.26
C ASP A 222 1.86 14.34 -9.81
N TYR A 223 1.57 14.73 -8.58
CA TYR A 223 0.23 14.62 -8.00
C TYR A 223 -0.40 15.98 -7.76
N PRO A 224 -1.72 16.14 -8.07
CA PRO A 224 -2.44 17.37 -7.76
C PRO A 224 -2.64 17.49 -6.24
N GLU A 225 -2.63 18.74 -5.74
CA GLU A 225 -2.98 19.02 -4.35
C GLU A 225 -4.50 19.21 -4.20
N PRO A 226 -5.12 18.70 -3.13
CA PRO A 226 -6.49 19.03 -2.80
C PRO A 226 -6.66 20.55 -2.57
N ARG A 227 -7.69 21.15 -3.17
CA ARG A 227 -7.99 22.57 -2.98
C ARG A 227 -8.47 22.87 -1.57
N ASN A 228 -9.24 21.98 -0.98
CA ASN A 228 -9.57 22.03 0.45
C ASN A 228 -8.32 21.72 1.26
N LYS A 229 -7.86 22.66 2.08
CA LYS A 229 -6.64 22.50 2.91
C LYS A 229 -6.74 21.39 3.96
N SER A 230 -7.96 21.04 4.36
CA SER A 230 -8.24 19.87 5.22
C SER A 230 -8.63 18.63 4.41
N GLY A 231 -8.68 18.74 3.10
CA GLY A 231 -8.97 17.64 2.20
C GLY A 231 -7.79 16.68 2.05
N ILE A 232 -8.11 15.44 1.73
CA ILE A 232 -7.15 14.35 1.59
C ILE A 232 -6.99 14.02 0.11
N LEU A 233 -5.75 13.79 -0.34
CA LEU A 233 -5.51 13.17 -1.64
C LEU A 233 -5.66 11.64 -1.47
N VAL A 234 -6.51 11.04 -2.28
CA VAL A 234 -6.69 9.58 -2.38
C VAL A 234 -6.18 9.14 -3.73
N ALA A 235 -5.19 8.27 -3.75
CA ALA A 235 -4.62 7.70 -4.97
C ALA A 235 -4.85 6.18 -5.01
N ASP A 236 -5.51 5.71 -6.06
CA ASP A 236 -5.56 4.29 -6.46
C ASP A 236 -4.30 3.99 -7.29
N MET A 237 -3.50 2.97 -6.86
CA MET A 237 -2.18 2.66 -7.42
C MET A 237 -2.07 1.21 -7.88
#